data_5567e9efd7928a899fc3b9c77282a257
#
_entry.id   5567e9efd7928a899fc3b9c77282a257
#
_cell.length_a   1.000
_cell.length_b   1.000
_cell.length_c   1.000
_cell.angle_alpha   90.00
_cell.angle_beta   90.00
_cell.angle_gamma   90.00
#
_symmetry.space_group_name_H-M   'P 1'
#
loop_
_entity.id
_entity.type
_entity.pdbx_description
1 polymer ?
#
loop_
_entity_poly.entity_id
_entity_poly.type
_entity_poly.pdbx_seq_one_letter_code
_entity_poly.pdbx_strand_id
1 'polypeptide(L)'
;NAEPVIVAVRSTLRSNALDPAFKADAILLRDYSDINMRDGSALIEQKGLGNIARFVKGDAFDKADLAALDPKPTLAVVSGLYELFGSNQMVGDSLAGLAAAVEEGGYLVYTGQPWHPQLELIARALTSHRQGQAWVMRRRSQAEMDQLVEAAGFRKLEQRIDEWGIFSVSLAQRVS
;
A
#
# COMPACT_ATOMS: atom_id res chain seq x y z
N ASN A 1 -24.56 -0.01 -10.63
CA ASN A 1 -23.12 0.25 -10.58
C ASN A 1 -22.65 -0.12 -9.18
N ALA A 2 -21.88 -1.20 -9.05
CA ALA A 2 -21.24 -1.54 -7.78
C ALA A 2 -20.25 -0.42 -7.40
N GLU A 3 -20.23 -0.03 -6.14
CA GLU A 3 -19.26 0.93 -5.64
C GLU A 3 -17.92 0.23 -5.33
N PRO A 4 -16.78 0.92 -5.34
CA PRO A 4 -15.47 0.29 -5.26
C PRO A 4 -15.23 -0.35 -3.88
N VAL A 5 -14.66 -1.55 -3.89
CA VAL A 5 -14.06 -2.17 -2.71
C VAL A 5 -12.59 -1.79 -2.66
N ILE A 6 -12.18 -1.14 -1.58
CA ILE A 6 -10.83 -0.61 -1.42
C ILE A 6 -10.07 -1.44 -0.38
N VAL A 7 -8.89 -1.90 -0.76
CA VAL A 7 -7.91 -2.46 0.18
C VAL A 7 -6.75 -1.50 0.32
N ALA A 8 -6.55 -0.99 1.52
CA ALA A 8 -5.40 -0.16 1.86
C ALA A 8 -4.41 -0.95 2.71
N VAL A 9 -3.19 -1.04 2.23
CA VAL A 9 -2.13 -1.86 2.84
C VAL A 9 -1.12 -0.99 3.58
N ARG A 10 -1.55 -0.04 4.39
CA ARG A 10 -0.75 0.64 5.44
C ARG A 10 -1.47 1.78 6.15
N SER A 11 -0.99 2.06 7.36
CA SER A 11 -1.57 3.02 8.31
C SER A 11 -1.54 4.49 7.89
N THR A 12 -0.65 4.92 7.02
CA THR A 12 -0.54 6.31 6.57
C THR A 12 -1.70 6.80 5.71
N LEU A 13 -2.49 5.89 5.13
CA LEU A 13 -3.69 6.23 4.33
C LEU A 13 -4.97 6.37 5.15
N ARG A 14 -4.91 6.15 6.47
CA ARG A 14 -6.09 6.09 7.34
C ARG A 14 -7.02 7.28 7.19
N SER A 15 -6.48 8.50 7.11
CA SER A 15 -7.32 9.69 7.05
C SER A 15 -8.01 9.87 5.69
N ASN A 16 -7.31 9.56 4.59
CA ASN A 16 -7.82 9.81 3.24
C ASN A 16 -8.78 8.71 2.78
N ALA A 17 -8.46 7.43 3.05
CA ALA A 17 -9.34 6.31 2.72
C ALA A 17 -10.65 6.32 3.53
N LEU A 18 -10.64 6.97 4.71
CA LEU A 18 -11.80 7.10 5.59
C LEU A 18 -12.48 8.47 5.46
N ASP A 19 -12.19 9.25 4.42
CA ASP A 19 -12.91 10.49 4.14
C ASP A 19 -14.36 10.18 3.74
N PRO A 20 -15.39 10.79 4.39
CA PRO A 20 -16.80 10.58 4.03
C PRO A 20 -17.15 10.94 2.58
N ALA A 21 -16.29 11.71 1.88
CA ALA A 21 -16.45 11.99 0.45
C ALA A 21 -16.13 10.76 -0.42
N PHE A 22 -15.44 9.78 0.14
CA PHE A 22 -15.13 8.52 -0.55
C PHE A 22 -16.36 7.60 -0.49
N LYS A 23 -17.02 7.43 -1.62
CA LYS A 23 -18.11 6.46 -1.75
C LYS A 23 -17.50 5.10 -2.07
N ALA A 24 -17.54 4.20 -1.10
CA ALA A 24 -17.09 2.84 -1.25
C ALA A 24 -18.09 1.89 -0.57
N ASP A 25 -18.34 0.72 -1.17
CA ASP A 25 -19.16 -0.33 -0.58
C ASP A 25 -18.45 -0.99 0.61
N ALA A 26 -17.14 -1.13 0.51
CA ALA A 26 -16.31 -1.67 1.57
C ALA A 26 -14.89 -1.08 1.56
N ILE A 27 -14.32 -0.91 2.75
CA ILE A 27 -12.94 -0.45 2.95
C ILE A 27 -12.24 -1.46 3.89
N LEU A 28 -11.21 -2.13 3.39
CA LEU A 28 -10.37 -3.00 4.20
C LEU A 28 -9.02 -2.35 4.43
N LEU A 29 -8.74 -2.00 5.68
CA LEU A 29 -7.41 -1.54 6.11
C LEU A 29 -6.63 -2.72 6.67
N ARG A 30 -5.36 -2.83 6.29
CA ARG A 30 -4.47 -3.91 6.74
C ARG A 30 -3.16 -3.36 7.25
N ASP A 31 -2.68 -3.91 8.35
CA ASP A 31 -1.35 -3.62 8.89
C ASP A 31 -0.87 -4.81 9.73
N TYR A 32 0.43 -4.97 9.85
CA TYR A 32 1.05 -5.99 10.69
C TYR A 32 1.04 -5.60 12.18
N SER A 33 1.00 -4.32 12.51
CA SER A 33 1.12 -3.77 13.85
C SER A 33 -0.20 -3.81 14.62
N ASP A 34 -0.19 -4.43 15.80
CA ASP A 34 -1.36 -4.44 16.71
C ASP A 34 -1.72 -3.02 17.19
N ILE A 35 -0.73 -2.13 17.33
CA ILE A 35 -0.94 -0.72 17.68
C ILE A 35 -1.73 -0.04 16.56
N ASN A 36 -1.29 -0.21 15.32
CA ASN A 36 -1.96 0.37 14.15
C ASN A 36 -3.38 -0.18 13.96
N MET A 37 -3.58 -1.46 14.24
CA MET A 37 -4.91 -2.07 14.22
C MET A 37 -5.86 -1.43 15.24
N ARG A 38 -5.41 -1.30 16.50
CA ARG A 38 -6.22 -0.70 17.57
C ARG A 38 -6.58 0.74 17.23
N ASP A 39 -5.58 1.56 16.87
CA ASP A 39 -5.77 2.98 16.61
C ASP A 39 -6.60 3.21 15.32
N GLY A 40 -6.40 2.36 14.30
CA GLY A 40 -7.19 2.39 13.07
C GLY A 40 -8.64 1.98 13.29
N SER A 41 -8.90 0.96 14.10
CA SER A 41 -10.26 0.57 14.47
C SER A 41 -10.98 1.68 15.25
N ALA A 42 -10.30 2.31 16.21
CA ALA A 42 -10.86 3.45 16.93
C ALA A 42 -11.20 4.63 16.00
N LEU A 43 -10.36 4.89 14.98
CA LEU A 43 -10.63 5.92 13.99
C LEU A 43 -11.85 5.59 13.11
N ILE A 44 -12.03 4.33 12.71
CA ILE A 44 -13.20 3.87 11.96
C ILE A 44 -14.48 4.17 12.75
N GLU A 45 -14.52 3.81 14.03
CA GLU A 45 -15.64 4.09 14.93
C GLU A 45 -15.89 5.60 15.09
N GLN A 46 -14.83 6.37 15.33
CA GLN A 46 -14.91 7.83 15.47
C GLN A 46 -15.51 8.51 14.22
N LYS A 47 -15.24 7.95 13.03
CA LYS A 47 -15.77 8.46 11.76
C LYS A 47 -17.16 7.90 11.41
N GLY A 48 -17.72 7.02 12.22
CA GLY A 48 -19.02 6.37 11.97
C GLY A 48 -19.03 5.45 10.74
N LEU A 49 -17.86 4.87 10.39
CA LEU A 49 -17.68 4.05 9.18
C LEU A 49 -17.69 2.55 9.45
N GLY A 50 -18.04 2.12 10.67
CA GLY A 50 -17.99 0.71 11.07
C GLY A 50 -18.86 -0.24 10.22
N ASN A 51 -19.83 0.29 9.48
CA ASN A 51 -20.69 -0.48 8.58
C ASN A 51 -20.02 -0.83 7.24
N ILE A 52 -19.00 -0.06 6.81
CA ILE A 52 -18.30 -0.24 5.51
C ILE A 52 -16.81 -0.46 5.67
N ALA A 53 -16.21 -0.06 6.78
CA ALA A 53 -14.77 -0.12 6.99
C ALA A 53 -14.40 -1.09 8.12
N ARG A 54 -13.34 -1.85 7.90
CA ARG A 54 -12.74 -2.72 8.93
C ARG A 54 -11.23 -2.66 8.87
N PHE A 55 -10.59 -2.88 10.01
CA PHE A 55 -9.14 -3.01 10.12
C PHE A 55 -8.80 -4.46 10.45
N VAL A 56 -7.90 -5.08 9.70
CA VAL A 56 -7.51 -6.49 9.85
C VAL A 56 -5.99 -6.58 9.95
N LYS A 57 -5.52 -7.41 10.87
CA LYS A 57 -4.10 -7.78 10.92
C LYS A 57 -3.75 -8.61 9.70
N GLY A 58 -2.65 -8.28 9.03
CA GLY A 58 -2.17 -9.04 7.90
C GLY A 58 -0.76 -8.62 7.48
N ASP A 59 -0.02 -9.57 6.94
CA ASP A 59 1.28 -9.29 6.35
C ASP A 59 1.09 -8.84 4.89
N ALA A 60 1.61 -7.68 4.56
CA ALA A 60 1.56 -7.13 3.21
C ALA A 60 2.40 -7.92 2.18
N PHE A 61 3.24 -8.85 2.65
CA PHE A 61 4.11 -9.69 1.84
C PHE A 61 3.67 -11.15 1.81
N ASP A 62 2.62 -11.51 2.54
CA ASP A 62 2.01 -12.83 2.43
C ASP A 62 1.12 -12.90 1.19
N LYS A 63 1.69 -13.46 0.13
CA LYS A 63 1.01 -13.63 -1.17
C LYS A 63 -0.30 -14.43 -1.04
N ALA A 64 -0.31 -15.48 -0.22
CA ALA A 64 -1.48 -16.34 -0.10
C ALA A 64 -2.61 -15.64 0.67
N ASP A 65 -2.27 -14.95 1.76
CA ASP A 65 -3.23 -14.17 2.55
C ASP A 65 -3.82 -12.99 1.75
N LEU A 66 -3.00 -12.32 0.93
CA LEU A 66 -3.50 -11.29 0.03
C LEU A 66 -4.43 -11.86 -1.05
N ALA A 67 -4.04 -12.97 -1.67
CA ALA A 67 -4.83 -13.62 -2.73
C ALA A 67 -6.20 -14.13 -2.24
N ALA A 68 -6.33 -14.39 -0.94
CA ALA A 68 -7.56 -14.90 -0.30
C ALA A 68 -8.54 -13.78 0.09
N LEU A 69 -8.27 -12.52 -0.26
CA LEU A 69 -9.15 -11.40 0.08
C LEU A 69 -10.56 -11.56 -0.53
N ASP A 70 -11.58 -11.44 0.35
CA ASP A 70 -12.98 -11.48 -0.01
C ASP A 70 -13.77 -10.40 0.76
N PRO A 71 -14.61 -9.59 0.10
CA PRO A 71 -14.79 -9.51 -1.36
C PRO A 71 -13.52 -9.07 -2.10
N LYS A 72 -13.40 -9.44 -3.37
CA LYS A 72 -12.28 -9.01 -4.21
C LYS A 72 -12.25 -7.48 -4.32
N PRO A 73 -11.12 -6.83 -4.07
CA PRO A 73 -11.03 -5.39 -4.19
C PRO A 73 -11.02 -4.93 -5.65
N THR A 74 -11.68 -3.83 -5.94
CA THR A 74 -11.59 -3.11 -7.22
C THR A 74 -10.43 -2.11 -7.22
N LEU A 75 -9.97 -1.72 -6.02
CA LEU A 75 -8.84 -0.82 -5.83
C LEU A 75 -7.95 -1.31 -4.69
N ALA A 76 -6.69 -1.56 -4.99
CA ALA A 76 -5.65 -1.76 -3.98
C ALA A 76 -4.80 -0.49 -3.82
N VAL A 77 -4.42 -0.17 -2.59
CA VAL A 77 -3.56 0.99 -2.29
C VAL A 77 -2.39 0.54 -1.42
N VAL A 78 -1.16 0.78 -1.89
CA VAL A 78 0.07 0.53 -1.14
C VAL A 78 0.84 1.83 -1.02
N SER A 79 0.89 2.38 0.18
CA SER A 79 1.52 3.68 0.40
C SER A 79 2.62 3.61 1.45
N GLY A 80 3.81 4.12 1.09
CA GLY A 80 4.94 4.23 1.99
C GLY A 80 5.43 2.89 2.54
N LEU A 81 5.34 1.80 1.79
CA LEU A 81 5.69 0.45 2.24
C LEU A 81 6.93 -0.10 1.55
N TYR A 82 6.94 -0.14 0.23
CA TYR A 82 7.95 -0.89 -0.51
C TYR A 82 9.37 -0.33 -0.37
N GLU A 83 9.51 0.97 -0.16
CA GLU A 83 10.79 1.62 0.10
C GLU A 83 11.43 1.22 1.44
N LEU A 84 10.64 0.69 2.38
CA LEU A 84 11.14 0.23 3.67
C LEU A 84 11.76 -1.17 3.64
N PHE A 85 11.62 -1.88 2.52
CA PHE A 85 12.06 -3.26 2.38
C PHE A 85 13.05 -3.42 1.23
N GLY A 86 14.22 -3.99 1.53
CA GLY A 86 15.31 -4.13 0.56
C GLY A 86 15.09 -5.22 -0.50
N SER A 87 14.26 -6.22 -0.22
CA SER A 87 14.07 -7.39 -1.08
C SER A 87 13.04 -7.12 -2.18
N ASN A 88 13.46 -7.31 -3.45
CA ASN A 88 12.53 -7.29 -4.58
C ASN A 88 11.62 -8.52 -4.60
N GLN A 89 12.07 -9.65 -4.05
CA GLN A 89 11.24 -10.83 -3.91
C GLN A 89 10.01 -10.54 -3.04
N MET A 90 10.21 -9.90 -1.87
CA MET A 90 9.09 -9.52 -1.00
C MET A 90 8.12 -8.60 -1.73
N VAL A 91 8.61 -7.58 -2.42
CA VAL A 91 7.75 -6.67 -3.20
C VAL A 91 7.00 -7.41 -4.30
N GLY A 92 7.68 -8.33 -5.01
CA GLY A 92 7.07 -9.19 -6.03
C GLY A 92 5.98 -10.10 -5.45
N ASP A 93 6.19 -10.70 -4.27
CA ASP A 93 5.20 -11.54 -3.60
C ASP A 93 3.96 -10.72 -3.19
N SER A 94 4.17 -9.51 -2.65
CA SER A 94 3.08 -8.57 -2.35
C SER A 94 2.28 -8.21 -3.61
N LEU A 95 2.95 -7.79 -4.66
CA LEU A 95 2.31 -7.42 -5.93
C LEU A 95 1.57 -8.59 -6.58
N ALA A 96 2.14 -9.80 -6.56
CA ALA A 96 1.51 -11.01 -7.07
C ALA A 96 0.27 -11.41 -6.25
N GLY A 97 0.32 -11.25 -4.92
CA GLY A 97 -0.84 -11.44 -4.05
C GLY A 97 -1.95 -10.46 -4.35
N LEU A 98 -1.62 -9.17 -4.51
CA LEU A 98 -2.59 -8.13 -4.89
C LEU A 98 -3.17 -8.36 -6.29
N ALA A 99 -2.34 -8.82 -7.25
CA ALA A 99 -2.84 -9.14 -8.59
C ALA A 99 -3.83 -10.31 -8.59
N ALA A 100 -3.64 -11.30 -7.72
CA ALA A 100 -4.60 -12.40 -7.55
C ALA A 100 -5.89 -11.95 -6.84
N ALA A 101 -5.80 -10.97 -5.94
CA ALA A 101 -6.93 -10.45 -5.18
C ALA A 101 -7.76 -9.44 -5.98
N VAL A 102 -7.13 -8.43 -6.57
CA VAL A 102 -7.80 -7.34 -7.30
C VAL A 102 -8.59 -7.92 -8.47
N GLU A 103 -9.80 -7.44 -8.69
CA GLU A 103 -10.61 -7.83 -9.86
C GLU A 103 -9.91 -7.52 -11.18
N GLU A 104 -10.19 -8.30 -12.22
CA GLU A 104 -9.71 -8.01 -13.57
C GLU A 104 -10.21 -6.63 -14.02
N GLY A 105 -9.31 -5.80 -14.54
CA GLY A 105 -9.59 -4.40 -14.86
C GLY A 105 -9.59 -3.45 -13.65
N GLY A 106 -9.47 -3.98 -12.43
CA GLY A 106 -9.32 -3.18 -11.21
C GLY A 106 -7.95 -2.49 -11.11
N TYR A 107 -7.74 -1.71 -10.07
CA TYR A 107 -6.63 -0.76 -10.00
C TYR A 107 -5.71 -1.01 -8.80
N LEU A 108 -4.46 -0.61 -8.97
CA LEU A 108 -3.44 -0.51 -7.93
C LEU A 108 -2.91 0.93 -7.90
N VAL A 109 -2.99 1.57 -6.73
CA VAL A 109 -2.26 2.81 -6.44
C VAL A 109 -1.08 2.47 -5.54
N TYR A 110 0.11 2.89 -5.92
CA TYR A 110 1.31 2.66 -5.12
C TYR A 110 2.21 3.89 -5.10
N THR A 111 2.92 4.05 -3.97
CA THR A 111 3.94 5.09 -3.85
C THR A 111 5.32 4.54 -4.11
N GLY A 112 6.20 5.41 -4.56
CA GLY A 112 7.63 5.17 -4.67
C GLY A 112 8.41 6.35 -4.10
N GLN A 113 9.64 6.08 -3.66
CA GLN A 113 10.55 7.12 -3.17
C GLN A 113 11.93 6.87 -3.78
N PRO A 114 12.14 7.22 -5.06
CA PRO A 114 13.38 6.92 -5.78
C PRO A 114 14.58 7.70 -5.25
N TRP A 115 14.34 8.82 -4.60
CA TRP A 115 15.37 9.69 -4.03
C TRP A 115 14.92 10.32 -2.71
N HIS A 116 15.87 10.67 -1.84
CA HIS A 116 15.60 11.43 -0.62
C HIS A 116 16.84 12.25 -0.25
N PRO A 117 16.72 13.58 -0.01
CA PRO A 117 17.86 14.48 0.22
C PRO A 117 18.63 14.15 1.52
N GLN A 118 17.96 13.56 2.50
CA GLN A 118 18.53 13.24 3.81
C GLN A 118 18.76 11.74 4.02
N LEU A 119 18.89 10.97 2.92
CA LEU A 119 19.00 9.51 3.03
C LEU A 119 20.17 9.08 3.92
N GLU A 120 21.32 9.73 3.80
CA GLU A 120 22.50 9.43 4.61
C GLU A 120 22.28 9.73 6.11
N LEU A 121 21.66 10.88 6.41
CA LEU A 121 21.29 11.22 7.79
C LEU A 121 20.32 10.19 8.38
N ILE A 122 19.30 9.81 7.63
CA ILE A 122 18.33 8.79 8.05
C ILE A 122 19.04 7.47 8.34
N ALA A 123 19.91 7.01 7.45
CA ALA A 123 20.60 5.74 7.60
C ALA A 123 21.59 5.72 8.78
N ARG A 124 22.19 6.86 9.13
CA ARG A 124 23.20 6.97 10.20
C ARG A 124 22.63 7.33 11.55
N ALA A 125 21.58 8.15 11.59
CA ALA A 125 21.11 8.77 12.85
C ALA A 125 19.78 8.20 13.34
N LEU A 126 18.97 7.61 12.47
CA LEU A 126 17.64 7.14 12.84
C LEU A 126 17.63 5.61 13.00
N THR A 127 16.88 5.17 13.99
CA THR A 127 16.56 3.76 14.18
C THR A 127 15.17 3.45 13.64
N SER A 128 15.01 2.27 13.06
CA SER A 128 13.73 1.81 12.59
C SER A 128 12.82 1.42 13.77
N HIS A 129 11.51 1.48 13.56
CA HIS A 129 10.52 0.94 14.50
C HIS A 129 10.65 -0.59 14.70
N ARG A 130 11.53 -1.27 13.96
CA ARG A 130 11.83 -2.69 14.07
C ARG A 130 12.92 -2.88 15.13
N GLN A 131 12.53 -2.91 16.40
CA GLN A 131 13.41 -3.20 17.54
C GLN A 131 14.67 -2.31 17.61
N GLY A 132 14.60 -1.06 17.14
CA GLY A 132 15.72 -0.13 17.17
C GLY A 132 16.88 -0.43 16.21
N GLN A 133 16.69 -1.32 15.25
CA GLN A 133 17.68 -1.58 14.21
C GLN A 133 17.90 -0.35 13.31
N ALA A 134 19.04 -0.27 12.64
CA ALA A 134 19.30 0.79 11.67
C ALA A 134 18.19 0.89 10.63
N TRP A 135 17.78 2.12 10.29
CA TRP A 135 16.74 2.34 9.30
C TRP A 135 17.31 2.20 7.89
N VAL A 136 17.38 0.99 7.40
CA VAL A 136 17.83 0.68 6.04
C VAL A 136 16.63 0.71 5.10
N MET A 137 16.58 1.75 4.27
CA MET A 137 15.58 1.87 3.20
C MET A 137 16.24 1.58 1.85
N ARG A 138 15.52 0.91 0.96
CA ARG A 138 15.98 0.75 -0.42
C ARG A 138 15.28 1.74 -1.33
N ARG A 139 16.06 2.50 -2.06
CA ARG A 139 15.58 3.38 -3.14
C ARG A 139 15.53 2.56 -4.43
N ARG A 140 14.32 2.31 -4.91
CA ARG A 140 14.12 1.75 -6.25
C ARG A 140 13.92 2.88 -7.23
N SER A 141 14.56 2.80 -8.39
CA SER A 141 14.22 3.70 -9.49
C SER A 141 12.78 3.46 -9.93
N GLN A 142 12.17 4.44 -10.57
CA GLN A 142 10.83 4.28 -11.10
C GLN A 142 10.75 3.12 -12.11
N ALA A 143 11.77 2.98 -12.97
CA ALA A 143 11.84 1.88 -13.93
C ALA A 143 11.89 0.49 -13.24
N GLU A 144 12.62 0.37 -12.14
CA GLU A 144 12.67 -0.88 -11.37
C GLU A 144 11.30 -1.21 -10.75
N MET A 145 10.61 -0.21 -10.19
CA MET A 145 9.25 -0.43 -9.67
C MET A 145 8.26 -0.79 -10.77
N ASP A 146 8.32 -0.13 -11.91
CA ASP A 146 7.45 -0.41 -13.05
C ASP A 146 7.62 -1.85 -13.55
N GLN A 147 8.86 -2.33 -13.64
CA GLN A 147 9.14 -3.73 -13.99
C GLN A 147 8.54 -4.73 -13.00
N LEU A 148 8.61 -4.46 -11.70
CA LEU A 148 8.00 -5.32 -10.68
C LEU A 148 6.47 -5.34 -10.78
N VAL A 149 5.87 -4.19 -11.01
CA VAL A 149 4.43 -4.01 -11.18
C VAL A 149 3.92 -4.71 -12.44
N GLU A 150 4.63 -4.55 -13.56
CA GLU A 150 4.31 -5.21 -14.83
C GLU A 150 4.48 -6.74 -14.74
N ALA A 151 5.55 -7.21 -14.11
CA ALA A 151 5.78 -8.64 -13.90
C ALA A 151 4.70 -9.31 -13.04
N ALA A 152 4.00 -8.53 -12.21
CA ALA A 152 2.88 -9.02 -11.39
C ALA A 152 1.51 -9.00 -12.13
N GLY A 153 1.44 -8.50 -13.36
CA GLY A 153 0.20 -8.46 -14.14
C GLY A 153 -0.56 -7.14 -14.07
N PHE A 154 0.12 -6.06 -13.71
CA PHE A 154 -0.43 -4.71 -13.76
C PHE A 154 0.22 -3.88 -14.88
N ARG A 155 -0.53 -3.01 -15.50
CA ARG A 155 -0.04 -2.02 -16.48
C ARG A 155 -0.13 -0.62 -15.88
N LYS A 156 1.00 0.08 -15.76
CA LYS A 156 1.01 1.47 -15.30
C LYS A 156 0.27 2.37 -16.27
N LEU A 157 -0.62 3.22 -15.76
CA LEU A 157 -1.42 4.17 -16.53
C LEU A 157 -0.95 5.60 -16.33
N GLU A 158 -0.67 5.99 -15.08
CA GLU A 158 -0.35 7.37 -14.72
C GLU A 158 0.67 7.40 -13.57
N GLN A 159 1.42 8.49 -13.50
CA GLN A 159 2.32 8.80 -12.40
C GLN A 159 2.29 10.29 -12.12
N ARG A 160 2.30 10.62 -10.83
CA ARG A 160 2.52 11.98 -10.34
C ARG A 160 3.71 11.99 -9.40
N ILE A 161 4.45 13.09 -9.41
CA ILE A 161 5.62 13.31 -8.57
C ILE A 161 5.31 14.55 -7.72
N ASP A 162 5.69 14.52 -6.45
CA ASP A 162 5.52 15.67 -5.58
C ASP A 162 6.44 16.85 -6.00
N GLU A 163 6.17 18.03 -5.50
CA GLU A 163 6.93 19.25 -5.82
C GLU A 163 8.42 19.16 -5.45
N TRP A 164 8.77 18.28 -4.50
CA TRP A 164 10.15 18.09 -4.04
C TRP A 164 10.89 17.00 -4.82
N GLY A 165 10.21 16.23 -5.67
CA GLY A 165 10.77 15.10 -6.39
C GLY A 165 11.16 13.91 -5.49
N ILE A 166 10.62 13.84 -4.27
CA ILE A 166 10.91 12.80 -3.29
C ILE A 166 9.99 11.61 -3.47
N PHE A 167 8.68 11.86 -3.57
CA PHE A 167 7.67 10.82 -3.72
C PHE A 167 7.07 10.81 -5.11
N SER A 168 6.79 9.62 -5.59
CA SER A 168 5.88 9.40 -6.71
C SER A 168 4.65 8.64 -6.24
N VAL A 169 3.51 8.93 -6.89
CA VAL A 169 2.28 8.15 -6.79
C VAL A 169 1.95 7.65 -8.17
N SER A 170 1.81 6.35 -8.32
CA SER A 170 1.51 5.71 -9.60
C SER A 170 0.18 4.98 -9.52
N LEU A 171 -0.56 5.04 -10.63
CA LEU A 171 -1.78 4.27 -10.88
C LEU A 171 -1.47 3.19 -11.90
N ALA A 172 -1.83 1.96 -11.59
CA ALA A 172 -1.76 0.85 -12.52
C ALA A 172 -3.09 0.09 -12.56
N GLN A 173 -3.35 -0.59 -13.67
CA GLN A 173 -4.55 -1.40 -13.87
C GLN A 173 -4.16 -2.86 -14.02
N ARG A 174 -4.90 -3.76 -13.37
CA ARG A 174 -4.76 -5.19 -13.56
C ARG A 174 -5.18 -5.59 -14.98
N VAL A 175 -4.30 -6.29 -15.70
CA VAL A 175 -4.51 -6.65 -17.13
C VAL A 175 -4.51 -8.16 -17.38
N SER A 176 -4.13 -8.96 -16.36
CA SER A 176 -4.15 -10.43 -16.47
C SER A 176 -4.09 -11.07 -15.09
#